data_b12e48e533436fb715fed4e5921a9004
#
_entry.id   b12e48e533436fb715fed4e5921a9004
#
_cell.length_a   1.000
_cell.length_b   1.000
_cell.length_c   1.000
_cell.angle_alpha   90.00
_cell.angle_beta   90.00
_cell.angle_gamma   90.00
#
_symmetry.space_group_name_H-M   'P 1'
#
loop_
_entity.id
_entity.type
_entity.pdbx_description
1 polymer ?
#
loop_
_entity_poly.entity_id
_entity_poly.type
_entity_poly.pdbx_seq_one_letter_code
_entity_poly.pdbx_strand_id
1 'polypeptide(L)'
;VTRFRPGDRVAGVFAQTPAEGPPFGDKAALGGPLDGMLVEQVALYEDGLVAVPEGLSFEEAACLPCAAVTAWHALAAAGRPVRSGDTVLVLGTGGVSMFALQFALAAGAQVIVTSSSDAKIERGKAMGAIGGVNYVRTPEWEREVLALTGGHGADCVVETGGAGTLNQSFQALSHGGKVVLI
;
A
#
# COMPACT_ATOMS: atom_id res chain seq x y z
N VAL A 1 -15.54 -23.14 -15.80
CA VAL A 1 -14.94 -22.81 -14.50
C VAL A 1 -14.19 -24.03 -14.01
N THR A 2 -12.89 -23.90 -13.84
CA THR A 2 -12.02 -25.03 -13.46
C THR A 2 -11.23 -24.74 -12.18
N ARG A 3 -11.03 -23.47 -11.84
CA ARG A 3 -10.26 -23.04 -10.66
C ARG A 3 -11.04 -23.04 -9.37
N PHE A 4 -12.35 -22.82 -9.43
CA PHE A 4 -13.21 -22.70 -8.25
C PHE A 4 -14.45 -23.56 -8.36
N ARG A 5 -15.02 -23.92 -7.20
CA ARG A 5 -16.23 -24.73 -7.05
C ARG A 5 -17.30 -23.95 -6.27
N PRO A 6 -18.58 -24.32 -6.40
CA PRO A 6 -19.62 -23.77 -5.54
C PRO A 6 -19.27 -23.95 -4.06
N GLY A 7 -19.36 -22.86 -3.30
CA GLY A 7 -18.97 -22.83 -1.89
C GLY A 7 -17.56 -22.31 -1.60
N ASP A 8 -16.68 -22.19 -2.61
CA ASP A 8 -15.36 -21.62 -2.42
C ASP A 8 -15.46 -20.14 -2.07
N ARG A 9 -14.65 -19.71 -1.11
CA ARG A 9 -14.53 -18.32 -0.71
C ARG A 9 -13.55 -17.60 -1.62
N VAL A 10 -14.02 -16.61 -2.36
CA VAL A 10 -13.20 -15.88 -3.34
C VAL A 10 -13.34 -14.37 -3.18
N ALA A 11 -12.31 -13.65 -3.60
CA ALA A 11 -12.32 -12.20 -3.74
C ALA A 11 -12.00 -11.82 -5.19
N GLY A 12 -12.71 -10.83 -5.73
CA GLY A 12 -12.40 -10.26 -7.04
C GLY A 12 -11.15 -9.41 -6.99
N VAL A 13 -10.23 -9.59 -7.94
CA VAL A 13 -9.12 -8.66 -8.10
C VAL A 13 -9.59 -7.37 -8.75
N PHE A 14 -8.90 -6.27 -8.52
CA PHE A 14 -9.32 -4.94 -9.00
C PHE A 14 -9.46 -4.87 -10.52
N ALA A 15 -8.50 -5.45 -11.25
CA ALA A 15 -8.53 -5.50 -12.71
C ALA A 15 -9.02 -6.86 -13.20
N GLN A 16 -10.13 -6.88 -13.95
CA GLN A 16 -10.73 -8.07 -14.54
C GLN A 16 -10.28 -8.21 -15.99
N THR A 17 -9.09 -8.75 -16.22
CA THR A 17 -8.59 -9.06 -17.57
C THR A 17 -8.75 -10.56 -17.86
N PRO A 18 -9.26 -10.94 -19.05
CA PRO A 18 -9.15 -12.32 -19.51
C PRO A 18 -7.67 -12.72 -19.59
N ALA A 19 -7.37 -13.99 -19.33
CA ALA A 19 -6.00 -14.53 -19.38
C ALA A 19 -5.28 -14.29 -20.72
N GLU A 20 -6.04 -14.08 -21.81
CA GLU A 20 -5.52 -13.84 -23.16
C GLU A 20 -5.48 -12.36 -23.56
N GLY A 21 -5.76 -11.43 -22.64
CA GLY A 21 -5.75 -9.98 -22.90
C GLY A 21 -4.44 -9.30 -22.54
N PRO A 22 -4.19 -8.07 -23.04
CA PRO A 22 -3.01 -7.29 -22.63
C PRO A 22 -3.05 -7.05 -21.12
N PRO A 23 -1.93 -7.22 -20.41
CA PRO A 23 -1.88 -7.28 -18.95
C PRO A 23 -2.25 -6.00 -18.20
N PHE A 24 -2.56 -4.90 -18.83
CA PHE A 24 -3.00 -3.64 -18.20
C PHE A 24 -3.75 -2.78 -19.22
N GLY A 25 -4.98 -3.20 -19.60
CA GLY A 25 -5.87 -2.28 -20.32
C GLY A 25 -6.64 -1.43 -19.31
N ASP A 26 -6.70 -0.12 -19.51
CA ASP A 26 -7.43 0.87 -18.70
C ASP A 26 -8.94 0.59 -18.55
N LYS A 27 -9.41 -0.55 -19.08
CA LYS A 27 -10.83 -0.82 -19.31
C LYS A 27 -11.42 -1.96 -18.47
N ALA A 28 -10.64 -2.55 -17.56
CA ALA A 28 -11.08 -3.75 -16.83
C ALA A 28 -11.21 -3.55 -15.31
N ALA A 29 -11.13 -2.32 -14.81
CA ALA A 29 -11.25 -2.02 -13.39
C ALA A 29 -12.70 -2.10 -12.92
N LEU A 30 -12.93 -2.87 -11.85
CA LEU A 30 -14.21 -2.92 -11.15
C LEU A 30 -14.54 -1.57 -10.52
N GLY A 31 -15.76 -1.07 -10.71
CA GLY A 31 -16.18 0.25 -10.23
C GLY A 31 -15.64 1.41 -11.06
N GLY A 32 -14.97 1.13 -12.18
CA GLY A 32 -14.52 2.08 -13.19
C GLY A 32 -15.25 1.80 -14.52
N PRO A 33 -14.53 1.33 -15.57
CA PRO A 33 -15.19 0.93 -16.83
C PRO A 33 -16.10 -0.28 -16.70
N LEU A 34 -15.84 -1.17 -15.74
CA LEU A 34 -16.74 -2.27 -15.40
C LEU A 34 -17.62 -1.89 -14.20
N ASP A 35 -18.76 -2.57 -14.10
CA ASP A 35 -19.63 -2.41 -12.93
C ASP A 35 -18.90 -2.70 -11.63
N GLY A 36 -19.31 -2.01 -10.56
CA GLY A 36 -18.73 -2.19 -9.23
C GLY A 36 -19.29 -3.41 -8.49
N MET A 37 -18.76 -3.63 -7.29
CA MET A 37 -19.06 -4.79 -6.46
C MET A 37 -20.16 -4.55 -5.40
N LEU A 38 -20.85 -3.41 -5.42
CA LEU A 38 -21.98 -3.14 -4.51
C LEU A 38 -23.25 -3.81 -5.04
N VAL A 39 -23.25 -5.14 -5.08
CA VAL A 39 -24.30 -6.00 -5.62
C VAL A 39 -24.39 -7.28 -4.81
N GLU A 40 -25.56 -7.95 -4.85
CA GLU A 40 -25.76 -9.24 -4.19
C GLU A 40 -25.13 -10.41 -4.97
N GLN A 41 -25.08 -10.28 -6.31
CA GLN A 41 -24.53 -11.29 -7.21
C GLN A 41 -23.82 -10.62 -8.38
N VAL A 42 -22.69 -11.19 -8.78
CA VAL A 42 -21.89 -10.71 -9.91
C VAL A 42 -21.29 -11.87 -10.67
N ALA A 43 -21.17 -11.75 -11.99
CA ALA A 43 -20.42 -12.68 -12.82
C ALA A 43 -19.04 -12.09 -13.13
N LEU A 44 -18.00 -12.82 -12.76
CA LEU A 44 -16.61 -12.45 -12.98
C LEU A 44 -15.86 -13.60 -13.68
N TYR A 45 -14.78 -13.25 -14.39
CA TYR A 45 -13.86 -14.27 -14.91
C TYR A 45 -13.15 -14.99 -13.78
N GLU A 46 -12.97 -16.30 -13.90
CA GLU A 46 -12.27 -17.09 -12.87
C GLU A 46 -10.80 -16.64 -12.68
N ASP A 47 -10.16 -16.09 -13.71
CA ASP A 47 -8.81 -15.52 -13.63
C ASP A 47 -8.78 -14.17 -12.89
N GLY A 48 -9.92 -13.48 -12.84
CA GLY A 48 -10.12 -12.29 -12.04
C GLY A 48 -10.48 -12.55 -10.58
N LEU A 49 -10.34 -13.78 -10.10
CA LEU A 49 -10.66 -14.20 -8.74
C LEU A 49 -9.43 -14.78 -8.05
N VAL A 50 -9.34 -14.56 -6.75
CA VAL A 50 -8.36 -15.19 -5.85
C VAL A 50 -9.07 -15.86 -4.69
N ALA A 51 -8.54 -16.99 -4.24
CA ALA A 51 -9.05 -17.65 -3.04
C ALA A 51 -8.84 -16.74 -1.82
N VAL A 52 -9.86 -16.63 -0.98
CA VAL A 52 -9.73 -15.96 0.32
C VAL A 52 -9.00 -16.91 1.26
N PRO A 53 -7.88 -16.49 1.88
CA PRO A 53 -7.16 -17.32 2.84
C PRO A 53 -8.06 -17.78 4.00
N GLU A 54 -7.81 -18.98 4.49
CA GLU A 54 -8.46 -19.47 5.70
C GLU A 54 -8.13 -18.54 6.88
N GLY A 55 -9.12 -18.27 7.73
CA GLY A 55 -8.96 -17.43 8.91
C GLY A 55 -9.23 -15.94 8.68
N LEU A 56 -9.31 -15.45 7.43
CA LEU A 56 -9.75 -14.08 7.16
C LEU A 56 -11.29 -14.01 7.00
N SER A 57 -11.88 -12.95 7.52
CA SER A 57 -13.27 -12.60 7.18
C SER A 57 -13.38 -12.10 5.75
N PHE A 58 -14.59 -11.95 5.20
CA PHE A 58 -14.76 -11.34 3.88
C PHE A 58 -14.42 -9.85 3.89
N GLU A 59 -14.70 -9.16 4.99
CA GLU A 59 -14.37 -7.75 5.19
C GLU A 59 -12.86 -7.52 5.21
N GLU A 60 -12.11 -8.38 5.88
CA GLU A 60 -10.63 -8.35 5.87
C GLU A 60 -10.09 -8.67 4.49
N ALA A 61 -10.59 -9.72 3.85
CA ALA A 61 -10.17 -10.13 2.52
C ALA A 61 -10.48 -9.06 1.46
N ALA A 62 -11.58 -8.32 1.58
CA ALA A 62 -11.95 -7.24 0.65
C ALA A 62 -10.92 -6.10 0.60
N CYS A 63 -10.10 -5.94 1.64
CA CYS A 63 -9.05 -4.92 1.68
C CYS A 63 -7.79 -5.32 0.88
N LEU A 64 -7.64 -6.62 0.53
CA LEU A 64 -6.40 -7.13 -0.06
C LEU A 64 -6.24 -6.82 -1.55
N PRO A 65 -7.25 -6.96 -2.41
CA PRO A 65 -7.08 -6.89 -3.88
C PRO A 65 -6.69 -5.52 -4.42
N CYS A 66 -6.81 -4.46 -3.63
CA CYS A 66 -6.38 -3.12 -4.02
C CYS A 66 -5.31 -2.60 -3.06
N ALA A 67 -5.66 -2.28 -1.83
CA ALA A 67 -4.74 -1.59 -0.92
C ALA A 67 -3.52 -2.43 -0.53
N ALA A 68 -3.71 -3.72 -0.22
CA ALA A 68 -2.58 -4.58 0.16
C ALA A 68 -1.68 -4.91 -1.03
N VAL A 69 -2.24 -5.26 -2.20
CA VAL A 69 -1.42 -5.55 -3.38
C VAL A 69 -0.65 -4.32 -3.87
N THR A 70 -1.24 -3.13 -3.76
CA THR A 70 -0.56 -1.86 -4.06
C THR A 70 0.65 -1.64 -3.13
N ALA A 71 0.45 -1.80 -1.83
CA ALA A 71 1.52 -1.71 -0.85
C ALA A 71 2.62 -2.77 -1.08
N TRP A 72 2.22 -4.01 -1.35
CA TRP A 72 3.16 -5.09 -1.69
C TRP A 72 3.98 -4.75 -2.92
N HIS A 73 3.33 -4.32 -4.00
CA HIS A 73 4.02 -3.93 -5.22
C HIS A 73 5.03 -2.80 -4.97
N ALA A 74 4.63 -1.77 -4.21
CA ALA A 74 5.50 -0.65 -3.88
C ALA A 74 6.79 -1.07 -3.16
N LEU A 75 6.69 -2.03 -2.25
CA LEU A 75 7.82 -2.49 -1.44
C LEU A 75 8.65 -3.58 -2.12
N ALA A 76 7.99 -4.53 -2.79
CA ALA A 76 8.62 -5.75 -3.29
C ALA A 76 8.96 -5.73 -4.78
N ALA A 77 8.19 -5.04 -5.63
CA ALA A 77 8.30 -5.14 -7.08
C ALA A 77 8.69 -3.83 -7.77
N ALA A 78 8.35 -2.68 -7.21
CA ALA A 78 8.69 -1.38 -7.80
C ALA A 78 10.17 -1.04 -7.54
N GLY A 79 11.04 -1.37 -8.50
CA GLY A 79 12.48 -1.17 -8.38
C GLY A 79 13.14 -2.13 -7.38
N ARG A 80 14.13 -1.64 -6.62
CA ARG A 80 14.80 -2.44 -5.59
C ARG A 80 13.81 -2.85 -4.49
N PRO A 81 13.67 -4.15 -4.17
CA PRO A 81 12.86 -4.56 -3.03
C PRO A 81 13.35 -3.97 -1.71
N VAL A 82 12.43 -3.65 -0.83
CA VAL A 82 12.73 -3.25 0.55
C VAL A 82 13.33 -4.45 1.30
N ARG A 83 14.33 -4.18 2.12
CA ARG A 83 15.11 -5.19 2.87
C ARG A 83 15.18 -4.84 4.34
N SER A 84 15.62 -5.80 5.12
CA SER A 84 15.93 -5.58 6.54
C SER A 84 16.96 -4.47 6.71
N GLY A 85 16.68 -3.55 7.61
CA GLY A 85 17.49 -2.37 7.88
C GLY A 85 17.17 -1.14 7.03
N ASP A 86 16.41 -1.27 5.93
CA ASP A 86 15.94 -0.11 5.17
C ASP A 86 14.98 0.74 6.01
N THR A 87 14.90 2.02 5.73
CA THR A 87 13.89 2.93 6.27
C THR A 87 12.79 3.17 5.24
N VAL A 88 11.55 2.90 5.61
CA VAL A 88 10.36 3.14 4.78
C VAL A 88 9.54 4.28 5.37
N LEU A 89 9.30 5.30 4.56
CA LEU A 89 8.39 6.38 4.88
C LEU A 89 7.03 6.11 4.24
N VAL A 90 5.97 6.08 5.04
CA VAL A 90 4.60 5.96 4.53
C VAL A 90 3.85 7.27 4.77
N LEU A 91 3.25 7.82 3.71
CA LEU A 91 2.49 9.06 3.79
C LEU A 91 1.04 8.76 4.18
N GLY A 92 0.61 9.40 5.26
CA GLY A 92 -0.72 9.21 5.79
C GLY A 92 -0.91 7.85 6.50
N THR A 93 -2.15 7.58 6.88
CA THR A 93 -2.58 6.38 7.62
C THR A 93 -3.81 5.74 6.96
N GLY A 94 -3.89 5.83 5.64
CA GLY A 94 -4.90 5.15 4.83
C GLY A 94 -4.57 3.67 4.61
N GLY A 95 -5.42 2.95 3.89
CA GLY A 95 -5.29 1.50 3.67
C GLY A 95 -3.93 1.09 3.11
N VAL A 96 -3.49 1.72 2.01
CA VAL A 96 -2.19 1.42 1.40
C VAL A 96 -1.05 1.66 2.37
N SER A 97 -1.03 2.81 3.07
CA SER A 97 0.02 3.16 4.02
C SER A 97 0.10 2.19 5.20
N MET A 98 -1.06 1.73 5.70
CA MET A 98 -1.10 0.79 6.82
C MET A 98 -0.68 -0.62 6.41
N PHE A 99 -0.99 -1.07 5.19
CA PHE A 99 -0.44 -2.31 4.65
C PHE A 99 1.06 -2.19 4.38
N ALA A 100 1.51 -1.06 3.83
CA ALA A 100 2.93 -0.82 3.59
C ALA A 100 3.73 -0.84 4.90
N LEU A 101 3.20 -0.24 5.98
CA LEU A 101 3.80 -0.33 7.31
C LEU A 101 3.96 -1.78 7.74
N GLN A 102 2.91 -2.58 7.67
CA GLN A 102 2.94 -3.99 8.11
C GLN A 102 3.92 -4.82 7.27
N PHE A 103 3.91 -4.67 5.96
CA PHE A 103 4.80 -5.43 5.07
C PHE A 103 6.27 -4.99 5.22
N ALA A 104 6.53 -3.70 5.40
CA ALA A 104 7.88 -3.21 5.66
C ALA A 104 8.43 -3.75 6.98
N LEU A 105 7.63 -3.74 8.05
CA LEU A 105 8.02 -4.35 9.33
C LEU A 105 8.28 -5.86 9.19
N ALA A 106 7.43 -6.57 8.46
CA ALA A 106 7.62 -8.00 8.20
C ALA A 106 8.90 -8.28 7.39
N ALA A 107 9.34 -7.33 6.55
CA ALA A 107 10.61 -7.40 5.83
C ALA A 107 11.82 -7.00 6.71
N GLY A 108 11.60 -6.61 7.97
CA GLY A 108 12.65 -6.16 8.89
C GLY A 108 13.09 -4.71 8.68
N ALA A 109 12.32 -3.90 7.96
CA ALA A 109 12.60 -2.49 7.76
C ALA A 109 12.12 -1.65 8.94
N GLN A 110 12.70 -0.46 9.09
CA GLN A 110 12.21 0.58 9.98
C GLN A 110 11.13 1.39 9.27
N VAL A 111 10.08 1.81 9.98
CA VAL A 111 8.99 2.55 9.35
C VAL A 111 8.75 3.87 10.07
N ILE A 112 8.61 4.94 9.29
CA ILE A 112 8.16 6.25 9.74
C ILE A 112 6.81 6.54 9.08
N VAL A 113 5.84 7.06 9.86
CA VAL A 113 4.51 7.39 9.36
C VAL A 113 4.29 8.91 9.39
N THR A 114 3.55 9.45 8.42
CA THR A 114 3.05 10.82 8.52
C THR A 114 1.53 10.82 8.72
N SER A 115 1.01 11.82 9.42
CA SER A 115 -0.45 11.99 9.57
C SER A 115 -0.77 13.44 9.97
N SER A 116 -2.02 13.85 9.79
CA SER A 116 -2.56 15.08 10.41
C SER A 116 -3.01 14.86 11.86
N SER A 117 -3.01 13.62 12.35
CA SER A 117 -3.56 13.23 13.65
C SER A 117 -2.51 12.50 14.49
N ASP A 118 -2.20 13.05 15.65
CA ASP A 118 -1.28 12.42 16.61
C ASP A 118 -1.79 11.04 17.06
N ALA A 119 -3.09 10.91 17.30
CA ALA A 119 -3.68 9.63 17.68
C ALA A 119 -3.45 8.54 16.63
N LYS A 120 -3.46 8.90 15.33
CA LYS A 120 -3.16 7.95 14.25
C LYS A 120 -1.66 7.64 14.17
N ILE A 121 -0.80 8.61 14.46
CA ILE A 121 0.65 8.40 14.57
C ILE A 121 0.95 7.42 15.71
N GLU A 122 0.36 7.61 16.88
CA GLU A 122 0.57 6.72 18.03
C GLU A 122 0.07 5.29 17.72
N ARG A 123 -1.00 5.14 16.96
CA ARG A 123 -1.41 3.80 16.48
C ARG A 123 -0.36 3.18 15.55
N GLY A 124 0.22 3.96 14.65
CA GLY A 124 1.32 3.48 13.80
C GLY A 124 2.54 3.04 14.62
N LYS A 125 2.90 3.82 15.65
CA LYS A 125 3.97 3.46 16.59
C LYS A 125 3.65 2.20 17.39
N ALA A 126 2.41 2.05 17.85
CA ALA A 126 1.95 0.83 18.53
C ALA A 126 2.02 -0.41 17.64
N MET A 127 1.97 -0.24 16.32
CA MET A 127 2.15 -1.31 15.33
C MET A 127 3.63 -1.57 15.01
N GLY A 128 4.57 -0.75 15.50
CA GLY A 128 6.00 -0.94 15.33
C GLY A 128 6.74 0.14 14.53
N ALA A 129 6.07 1.23 14.11
CA ALA A 129 6.77 2.35 13.49
C ALA A 129 7.75 2.99 14.49
N ILE A 130 8.98 3.29 14.03
CA ILE A 130 10.02 3.90 14.88
C ILE A 130 9.74 5.37 15.18
N GLY A 131 8.90 6.03 14.37
CA GLY A 131 8.55 7.43 14.52
C GLY A 131 7.36 7.84 13.69
N GLY A 132 6.94 9.08 13.88
CA GLY A 132 5.88 9.65 13.06
C GLY A 132 5.89 11.16 13.10
N VAL A 133 5.46 11.78 12.01
CA VAL A 133 5.44 13.23 11.84
C VAL A 133 4.04 13.74 11.59
N ASN A 134 3.61 14.71 12.38
CA ASN A 134 2.35 15.41 12.15
C ASN A 134 2.60 16.58 11.18
N TYR A 135 2.25 16.38 9.91
CA TYR A 135 2.51 17.37 8.86
C TYR A 135 1.70 18.67 8.98
N VAL A 136 0.67 18.71 9.82
CA VAL A 136 -0.05 19.96 10.13
C VAL A 136 0.74 20.82 11.10
N ARG A 137 1.40 20.18 12.08
CA ARG A 137 2.25 20.87 13.05
C ARG A 137 3.64 21.15 12.50
N THR A 138 4.13 20.26 11.67
CA THR A 138 5.46 20.34 11.04
C THR A 138 5.29 20.31 9.52
N PRO A 139 4.99 21.45 8.89
CA PRO A 139 4.82 21.52 7.43
C PRO A 139 6.06 21.09 6.65
N GLU A 140 7.26 21.31 7.19
CA GLU A 140 8.55 20.84 6.63
C GLU A 140 8.88 19.44 7.19
N TRP A 141 7.94 18.50 7.03
CA TRP A 141 8.00 17.17 7.61
C TRP A 141 9.18 16.33 7.10
N GLU A 142 9.72 16.63 5.93
CA GLU A 142 10.90 15.99 5.38
C GLU A 142 12.13 16.19 6.27
N ARG A 143 12.26 17.33 6.91
CA ARG A 143 13.37 17.60 7.84
C ARG A 143 13.28 16.74 9.09
N GLU A 144 12.08 16.52 9.59
CA GLU A 144 11.85 15.65 10.74
C GLU A 144 12.14 14.18 10.39
N VAL A 145 11.79 13.74 9.17
CA VAL A 145 12.17 12.41 8.67
C VAL A 145 13.68 12.26 8.62
N LEU A 146 14.40 13.26 8.11
CA LEU A 146 15.87 13.25 8.13
C LEU A 146 16.42 13.23 9.56
N ALA A 147 15.85 13.99 10.49
CA ALA A 147 16.26 13.97 11.89
C ALA A 147 16.03 12.59 12.53
N LEU A 148 14.87 11.97 12.31
CA LEU A 148 14.54 10.63 12.83
C LEU A 148 15.46 9.53 12.30
N THR A 149 16.06 9.75 11.12
CA THR A 149 16.98 8.80 10.48
C THR A 149 18.45 9.16 10.66
N GLY A 150 18.77 10.12 11.53
CA GLY A 150 20.15 10.59 11.74
C GLY A 150 20.77 11.23 10.49
N GLY A 151 19.97 11.80 9.61
CA GLY A 151 20.38 12.43 8.36
C GLY A 151 20.46 11.47 7.15
N HIS A 152 20.20 10.17 7.35
CA HIS A 152 20.22 9.20 6.25
C HIS A 152 19.06 9.40 5.25
N GLY A 153 17.85 9.63 5.74
CA GLY A 153 16.63 9.70 4.95
C GLY A 153 15.94 8.35 4.77
N ALA A 154 14.89 8.32 3.95
CA ALA A 154 14.12 7.11 3.67
C ALA A 154 14.64 6.38 2.43
N ASP A 155 14.83 5.07 2.52
CA ASP A 155 15.22 4.22 1.38
C ASP A 155 14.05 3.95 0.43
N CYS A 156 12.82 4.03 0.96
CA CYS A 156 11.61 3.92 0.17
C CYS A 156 10.53 4.86 0.73
N VAL A 157 9.95 5.68 -0.12
CA VAL A 157 8.78 6.49 0.20
C VAL A 157 7.58 5.92 -0.55
N VAL A 158 6.54 5.51 0.19
CA VAL A 158 5.23 5.14 -0.38
C VAL A 158 4.39 6.41 -0.45
N GLU A 159 4.37 7.02 -1.63
CA GLU A 159 3.80 8.34 -1.88
C GLU A 159 2.33 8.23 -2.28
N THR A 160 1.44 8.62 -1.37
CA THR A 160 -0.02 8.60 -1.57
C THR A 160 -0.64 10.00 -1.53
N GLY A 161 0.17 11.05 -1.35
CA GLY A 161 -0.29 12.43 -1.27
C GLY A 161 -0.30 13.17 -2.61
N GLY A 162 0.43 12.65 -3.60
CA GLY A 162 0.47 13.18 -4.95
C GLY A 162 1.27 14.48 -5.08
N ALA A 163 0.84 15.37 -5.98
CA ALA A 163 1.59 16.57 -6.32
C ALA A 163 1.90 17.50 -5.12
N GLY A 164 1.05 17.48 -4.09
CA GLY A 164 1.21 18.33 -2.92
C GLY A 164 2.34 17.91 -1.97
N THR A 165 2.78 16.66 -2.02
CA THR A 165 3.79 16.09 -1.11
C THR A 165 5.04 15.61 -1.83
N LEU A 166 4.96 15.44 -3.15
CA LEU A 166 6.01 14.77 -3.95
C LEU A 166 7.40 15.44 -3.80
N ASN A 167 7.45 16.77 -3.78
CA ASN A 167 8.72 17.48 -3.62
C ASN A 167 9.38 17.17 -2.26
N GLN A 168 8.60 17.18 -1.19
CA GLN A 168 9.09 16.85 0.14
C GLN A 168 9.47 15.37 0.26
N SER A 169 8.73 14.48 -0.43
CA SER A 169 9.07 13.07 -0.53
C SER A 169 10.46 12.85 -1.14
N PHE A 170 10.83 13.62 -2.17
CA PHE A 170 12.18 13.59 -2.72
C PHE A 170 13.23 14.13 -1.75
N GLN A 171 12.90 15.18 -0.99
CA GLN A 171 13.81 15.75 0.00
C GLN A 171 14.04 14.84 1.22
N ALA A 172 13.08 13.97 1.53
CA ALA A 172 13.17 13.00 2.61
C ALA A 172 13.95 11.73 2.23
N LEU A 173 14.30 11.54 0.94
CA LEU A 173 14.99 10.34 0.47
C LEU A 173 16.43 10.24 0.96
N SER A 174 16.85 9.02 1.19
CA SER A 174 18.26 8.65 1.25
C SER A 174 18.90 8.67 -0.13
N HIS A 175 20.24 8.73 -0.18
CA HIS A 175 20.96 8.61 -1.46
C HIS A 175 20.72 7.22 -2.07
N GLY A 176 20.18 7.19 -3.29
CA GLY A 176 19.79 5.95 -3.97
C GLY A 176 18.44 5.37 -3.53
N GLY A 177 17.71 6.08 -2.67
CA GLY A 177 16.33 5.73 -2.29
C GLY A 177 15.35 5.88 -3.45
N LYS A 178 14.13 5.34 -3.26
CA LYS A 178 13.05 5.38 -4.26
C LYS A 178 11.78 6.03 -3.71
N VAL A 179 11.08 6.78 -4.56
CA VAL A 179 9.68 7.18 -4.33
C VAL A 179 8.80 6.28 -5.19
N VAL A 180 7.82 5.64 -4.58
CA VAL A 180 6.79 4.89 -5.31
C VAL A 180 5.51 5.69 -5.25
N LEU A 181 5.14 6.28 -6.37
CA LEU A 181 3.93 7.06 -6.52
C LEU A 181 2.74 6.13 -6.74
N ILE A 182 1.69 6.32 -5.95
CA ILE A 182 0.46 5.52 -5.96
C ILE A 182 -0.67 6.28 -6.65
#